data_773253cee396d9903056e115cc735c86
#
_entry.id   773253cee396d9903056e115cc735c86
#
_cell.length_a   1.000
_cell.length_b   1.000
_cell.length_c   1.000
_cell.angle_alpha   90.00
_cell.angle_beta   90.00
_cell.angle_gamma   90.00
#
_symmetry.space_group_name_H-M   'P 1'
#
loop_
_entity.id
_entity.type
_entity.pdbx_description
1 polymer ?
#
loop_
_entity_poly.entity_id
_entity_poly.type
_entity_poly.pdbx_seq_one_letter_code
_entity_poly.pdbx_strand_id
1 'polypeptide(L)'
;MRPLAEFPLAPRNRIRGVLFDIDDTLTTDGRLTAAAYAAMENLHGARLLVIPITGRPAGWCDHIARMWPVDAVVGENGAFYFRYDPAARKMLRRYAAGSEQRAAGRERLAAVRDRILQEVPGCAVAADQNYREADLAIDYCEDVPRLPPEAVAKIVALMQHAGLTAKVSSIHVNGWFGGYDKLTMTRTVMHECFGIDLNARRDEFAFAGDSPNDAPMFAFFPHAVGVANIREFSGQLTASPAYVTQAASGAGFCELVDFLLAAR
;
A
#
# COMPACT_ATOMS: atom_id res chain seq x y z
N MET A 1 12.66 -13.55 -8.06
CA MET A 1 11.84 -13.92 -6.87
C MET A 1 12.16 -15.36 -6.48
N ARG A 2 12.63 -15.62 -5.27
CA ARG A 2 12.86 -16.96 -4.71
C ARG A 2 11.62 -17.42 -3.93
N PRO A 3 11.36 -18.71 -3.78
CA PRO A 3 10.31 -19.17 -2.87
C PRO A 3 10.50 -18.62 -1.45
N LEU A 4 9.41 -18.33 -0.74
CA LEU A 4 9.46 -17.84 0.65
C LEU A 4 10.24 -18.79 1.57
N ALA A 5 10.16 -20.10 1.35
CA ALA A 5 10.90 -21.11 2.10
C ALA A 5 12.43 -20.94 2.06
N GLU A 6 12.96 -20.21 1.08
CA GLU A 6 14.39 -19.88 0.98
C GLU A 6 14.80 -18.64 1.79
N PHE A 7 13.86 -17.99 2.47
CA PHE A 7 14.19 -16.86 3.35
C PHE A 7 14.96 -17.38 4.56
N PRO A 8 16.26 -17.00 4.72
CA PRO A 8 17.13 -17.65 5.71
C PRO A 8 16.69 -17.39 7.15
N LEU A 9 16.94 -18.36 8.04
CA LEU A 9 16.54 -18.29 9.45
C LEU A 9 17.17 -17.10 10.19
N ALA A 10 18.46 -16.83 9.99
CA ALA A 10 19.19 -15.78 10.72
C ALA A 10 18.60 -14.37 10.51
N PRO A 11 18.37 -13.85 9.28
CA PRO A 11 17.67 -12.58 9.12
C PRO A 11 16.20 -12.64 9.54
N ARG A 12 15.50 -13.78 9.35
CA ARG A 12 14.11 -13.97 9.75
C ARG A 12 13.89 -13.73 11.25
N ASN A 13 14.81 -14.22 12.09
CA ASN A 13 14.78 -14.02 13.55
C ASN A 13 15.01 -12.56 13.99
N ARG A 14 15.56 -11.72 13.10
CA ARG A 14 15.79 -10.29 13.36
C ARG A 14 14.64 -9.39 12.94
N ILE A 15 13.64 -9.92 12.25
CA ILE A 15 12.48 -9.11 11.80
C ILE A 15 11.75 -8.54 13.02
N ARG A 16 11.56 -7.24 13.03
CA ARG A 16 10.91 -6.47 14.09
C ARG A 16 9.58 -5.87 13.68
N GLY A 17 9.23 -5.97 12.41
CA GLY A 17 7.95 -5.51 11.91
C GLY A 17 7.69 -5.98 10.49
N VAL A 18 6.40 -6.02 10.17
CA VAL A 18 5.88 -6.34 8.85
C VAL A 18 5.10 -5.14 8.34
N LEU A 19 5.55 -4.64 7.20
CA LEU A 19 4.90 -3.59 6.45
C LEU A 19 4.24 -4.24 5.24
N PHE A 20 3.05 -3.84 4.85
CA PHE A 20 2.34 -4.56 3.79
C PHE A 20 1.30 -3.70 3.09
N ASP A 21 1.05 -4.00 1.81
CA ASP A 21 -0.09 -3.47 1.08
C ASP A 21 -1.40 -4.15 1.52
N ILE A 22 -2.53 -3.52 1.23
CA ILE A 22 -3.85 -4.04 1.64
C ILE A 22 -4.51 -4.82 0.50
N ASP A 23 -4.77 -4.15 -0.63
CA ASP A 23 -5.58 -4.71 -1.71
C ASP A 23 -4.83 -5.84 -2.41
N ASP A 24 -5.44 -7.00 -2.52
CA ASP A 24 -4.86 -8.22 -3.11
C ASP A 24 -3.53 -8.71 -2.49
N THR A 25 -3.10 -8.08 -1.39
CA THR A 25 -2.01 -8.54 -0.53
C THR A 25 -2.54 -9.09 0.80
N LEU A 26 -3.21 -8.25 1.60
CA LEU A 26 -3.88 -8.63 2.86
C LEU A 26 -5.32 -9.13 2.61
N THR A 27 -6.01 -8.50 1.66
CA THR A 27 -7.38 -8.86 1.28
C THR A 27 -7.40 -9.95 0.21
N THR A 28 -8.54 -10.65 0.10
CA THR A 28 -8.84 -11.62 -0.95
C THR A 28 -10.19 -11.25 -1.56
N ASP A 29 -10.25 -11.05 -2.86
CA ASP A 29 -11.46 -10.61 -3.57
C ASP A 29 -12.09 -9.37 -2.91
N GLY A 30 -11.29 -8.36 -2.61
CA GLY A 30 -11.69 -7.11 -1.98
C GLY A 30 -12.10 -7.22 -0.50
N ARG A 31 -11.93 -8.38 0.15
CA ARG A 31 -12.41 -8.63 1.51
C ARG A 31 -11.26 -8.98 2.46
N LEU A 32 -11.30 -8.41 3.65
CA LEU A 32 -10.45 -8.84 4.77
C LEU A 32 -11.03 -10.12 5.36
N THR A 33 -10.31 -11.21 5.21
CA THR A 33 -10.70 -12.52 5.78
C THR A 33 -10.40 -12.59 7.27
N ALA A 34 -11.11 -13.44 8.02
CA ALA A 34 -10.83 -13.68 9.43
C ALA A 34 -9.39 -14.18 9.65
N ALA A 35 -8.86 -15.01 8.74
CA ALA A 35 -7.49 -15.51 8.83
C ALA A 35 -6.44 -14.37 8.68
N ALA A 36 -6.62 -13.47 7.72
CA ALA A 36 -5.74 -12.33 7.52
C ALA A 36 -5.79 -11.35 8.70
N TYR A 37 -6.98 -11.12 9.27
CA TYR A 37 -7.11 -10.33 10.49
C TYR A 37 -6.38 -10.97 11.68
N ALA A 38 -6.59 -12.27 11.90
CA ALA A 38 -5.90 -13.02 12.96
C ALA A 38 -4.37 -13.04 12.76
N ALA A 39 -3.89 -13.08 11.52
CA ALA A 39 -2.47 -12.99 11.22
C ALA A 39 -1.87 -11.64 11.69
N MET A 40 -2.58 -10.52 11.48
CA MET A 40 -2.16 -9.22 12.04
C MET A 40 -2.16 -9.23 13.57
N GLU A 41 -3.18 -9.81 14.22
CA GLU A 41 -3.22 -9.95 15.69
C GLU A 41 -2.04 -10.80 16.22
N ASN A 42 -1.69 -11.87 15.52
CA ASN A 42 -0.56 -12.73 15.88
C ASN A 42 0.78 -11.99 15.78
N LEU A 43 0.98 -11.18 14.72
CA LEU A 43 2.16 -10.31 14.61
C LEU A 43 2.24 -9.33 15.78
N HIS A 44 1.13 -8.63 16.06
CA HIS A 44 1.06 -7.66 17.16
C HIS A 44 1.27 -8.33 18.52
N GLY A 45 0.67 -9.51 18.76
CA GLY A 45 0.89 -10.34 19.94
C GLY A 45 2.33 -10.79 20.11
N ALA A 46 3.04 -11.02 19.00
CA ALA A 46 4.48 -11.31 18.99
C ALA A 46 5.36 -10.05 19.13
N ARG A 47 4.77 -8.88 19.37
CA ARG A 47 5.43 -7.57 19.51
C ARG A 47 6.21 -7.13 18.27
N LEU A 48 5.72 -7.50 17.12
CA LEU A 48 6.18 -6.98 15.85
C LEU A 48 5.39 -5.72 15.49
N LEU A 49 6.03 -4.73 14.87
CA LEU A 49 5.33 -3.60 14.30
C LEU A 49 4.49 -4.06 13.10
N VAL A 50 3.23 -3.64 13.05
CA VAL A 50 2.23 -3.99 12.03
C VAL A 50 1.77 -2.72 11.34
N ILE A 51 2.21 -2.48 10.10
CA ILE A 51 1.96 -1.20 9.41
C ILE A 51 1.47 -1.44 7.98
N PRO A 52 0.17 -1.31 7.71
CA PRO A 52 -0.34 -1.30 6.35
C PRO A 52 0.06 -0.01 5.61
N ILE A 53 0.37 -0.17 4.30
CA ILE A 53 0.83 0.91 3.41
C ILE A 53 0.05 0.79 2.11
N THR A 54 -0.97 1.62 1.94
CA THR A 54 -2.01 1.39 0.95
C THR A 54 -2.29 2.60 0.06
N GLY A 55 -2.91 2.34 -1.09
CA GLY A 55 -3.57 3.35 -1.92
C GLY A 55 -4.98 3.71 -1.45
N ARG A 56 -5.51 3.07 -0.40
CA ARG A 56 -6.86 3.35 0.12
C ARG A 56 -6.95 4.74 0.76
N PRO A 57 -8.17 5.35 0.78
CA PRO A 57 -8.40 6.73 1.15
C PRO A 57 -8.27 7.00 2.65
N ALA A 58 -8.15 8.29 3.00
CA ALA A 58 -8.06 8.76 4.38
C ALA A 58 -9.21 8.29 5.27
N GLY A 59 -10.44 8.24 4.74
CA GLY A 59 -11.60 7.75 5.51
C GLY A 59 -11.46 6.29 5.94
N TRP A 60 -10.92 5.42 5.07
CA TRP A 60 -10.63 4.03 5.42
C TRP A 60 -9.46 3.94 6.40
N CYS A 61 -8.43 4.74 6.20
CA CYS A 61 -7.25 4.75 7.06
C CYS A 61 -7.57 5.22 8.49
N ASP A 62 -8.53 6.13 8.68
CA ASP A 62 -9.00 6.50 10.04
C ASP A 62 -9.63 5.29 10.75
N HIS A 63 -10.49 4.53 10.05
CA HIS A 63 -11.07 3.28 10.57
C HIS A 63 -9.98 2.24 10.87
N ILE A 64 -9.09 1.98 9.92
CA ILE A 64 -8.00 1.01 10.05
C ILE A 64 -7.14 1.33 11.28
N ALA A 65 -6.67 2.57 11.41
CA ALA A 65 -5.82 2.97 12.53
C ALA A 65 -6.49 2.85 13.90
N ARG A 66 -7.84 2.90 13.97
CA ARG A 66 -8.59 2.77 15.23
C ARG A 66 -8.98 1.34 15.58
N MET A 67 -9.31 0.54 14.57
CA MET A 67 -10.05 -0.71 14.77
C MET A 67 -9.23 -1.97 14.47
N TRP A 68 -8.19 -1.85 13.67
CA TRP A 68 -7.33 -2.99 13.35
C TRP A 68 -6.16 -3.10 14.33
N PRO A 69 -5.57 -4.29 14.48
CA PRO A 69 -4.38 -4.51 15.30
C PRO A 69 -3.12 -4.02 14.57
N VAL A 70 -3.05 -2.68 14.35
CA VAL A 70 -1.97 -2.02 13.62
C VAL A 70 -1.37 -0.87 14.43
N ASP A 71 -0.09 -0.58 14.24
CA ASP A 71 0.62 0.46 14.97
C ASP A 71 0.49 1.84 14.31
N ALA A 72 0.30 1.87 13.00
CA ALA A 72 0.03 3.04 12.17
C ALA A 72 -0.46 2.57 10.79
N VAL A 73 -0.93 3.48 9.94
CA VAL A 73 -1.27 3.22 8.55
C VAL A 73 -0.76 4.36 7.66
N VAL A 74 -0.17 4.02 6.52
CA VAL A 74 0.18 4.95 5.45
C VAL A 74 -0.88 4.84 4.35
N GLY A 75 -1.50 5.96 3.98
CA GLY A 75 -2.60 5.99 3.01
C GLY A 75 -2.31 6.81 1.77
N GLU A 76 -3.20 6.67 0.77
CA GLU A 76 -3.16 7.35 -0.53
C GLU A 76 -1.73 7.37 -1.12
N ASN A 77 -1.12 6.17 -1.22
CA ASN A 77 0.23 5.97 -1.77
C ASN A 77 1.33 6.84 -1.13
N GLY A 78 1.17 7.21 0.14
CA GLY A 78 2.15 8.01 0.89
C GLY A 78 1.77 9.47 1.09
N ALA A 79 0.53 9.85 0.79
CA ALA A 79 0.05 11.22 1.04
C ALA A 79 0.02 11.57 2.52
N PHE A 80 -0.13 10.57 3.39
CA PHE A 80 -0.20 10.74 4.84
C PHE A 80 0.11 9.45 5.56
N TYR A 81 0.35 9.56 6.89
CA TYR A 81 0.16 8.47 7.82
C TYR A 81 -0.82 8.87 8.93
N PHE A 82 -1.57 7.88 9.44
CA PHE A 82 -2.41 7.98 10.62
C PHE A 82 -1.95 6.98 11.67
N ARG A 83 -1.95 7.43 12.94
CA ARG A 83 -1.69 6.61 14.10
C ARG A 83 -2.66 6.95 15.22
N TYR A 84 -3.37 5.98 15.73
CA TYR A 84 -4.23 6.18 16.89
C TYR A 84 -3.45 5.92 18.17
N ASP A 85 -3.47 6.88 19.09
CA ASP A 85 -2.93 6.72 20.44
C ASP A 85 -4.09 6.40 21.40
N PRO A 86 -4.22 5.14 21.86
CA PRO A 86 -5.31 4.73 22.73
C PRO A 86 -5.20 5.34 24.13
N ALA A 87 -3.99 5.65 24.61
CA ALA A 87 -3.79 6.27 25.92
C ALA A 87 -4.22 7.75 25.92
N ALA A 88 -3.82 8.48 24.90
CA ALA A 88 -4.24 9.88 24.71
C ALA A 88 -5.63 10.00 24.08
N ARG A 89 -6.21 8.91 23.55
CA ARG A 89 -7.46 8.87 22.78
C ARG A 89 -7.46 9.85 21.61
N LYS A 90 -6.33 9.95 20.91
CA LYS A 90 -6.13 10.89 19.81
C LYS A 90 -5.63 10.20 18.56
N MET A 91 -6.15 10.67 17.41
CA MET A 91 -5.62 10.32 16.10
C MET A 91 -4.53 11.33 15.72
N LEU A 92 -3.30 10.85 15.59
CA LEU A 92 -2.23 11.60 14.95
C LEU A 92 -2.40 11.47 13.43
N ARG A 93 -2.46 12.61 12.74
CA ARG A 93 -2.54 12.69 11.28
C ARG A 93 -1.40 13.55 10.77
N ARG A 94 -0.57 12.99 9.92
CA ARG A 94 0.56 13.67 9.30
C ARG A 94 0.42 13.57 7.78
N TYR A 95 0.33 14.70 7.13
CA TYR A 95 0.21 14.78 5.67
C TYR A 95 1.54 15.23 5.04
N ALA A 96 1.84 14.73 3.83
CA ALA A 96 2.99 15.17 3.05
C ALA A 96 2.85 16.64 2.61
N ALA A 97 1.62 17.09 2.30
CA ALA A 97 1.32 18.44 1.88
C ALA A 97 0.42 19.18 2.88
N GLY A 98 0.57 20.50 2.99
CA GLY A 98 -0.28 21.36 3.82
C GLY A 98 -1.75 21.39 3.34
N SER A 99 -2.66 21.86 4.20
CA SER A 99 -4.11 21.89 3.92
C SER A 99 -4.47 22.73 2.69
N GLU A 100 -3.86 23.90 2.54
CA GLU A 100 -4.08 24.78 1.39
C GLU A 100 -3.61 24.11 0.07
N GLN A 101 -2.44 23.50 0.10
CA GLN A 101 -1.91 22.79 -1.06
C GLN A 101 -2.78 21.60 -1.46
N ARG A 102 -3.33 20.85 -0.50
CA ARG A 102 -4.27 19.77 -0.77
C ARG A 102 -5.59 20.28 -1.35
N ALA A 103 -6.11 21.40 -0.81
CA ALA A 103 -7.34 22.02 -1.34
C ALA A 103 -7.17 22.45 -2.81
N ALA A 104 -6.10 23.19 -3.13
CA ALA A 104 -5.77 23.58 -4.51
C ALA A 104 -5.53 22.36 -5.41
N GLY A 105 -4.93 21.30 -4.87
CA GLY A 105 -4.75 20.02 -5.56
C GLY A 105 -6.08 19.39 -5.97
N ARG A 106 -7.07 19.34 -5.09
CA ARG A 106 -8.39 18.75 -5.38
C ARG A 106 -9.12 19.44 -6.52
N GLU A 107 -9.05 20.77 -6.61
CA GLU A 107 -9.65 21.51 -7.74
C GLU A 107 -9.01 21.12 -9.08
N ARG A 108 -7.69 20.98 -9.11
CA ARG A 108 -6.96 20.56 -10.32
C ARG A 108 -7.25 19.10 -10.68
N LEU A 109 -7.37 18.21 -9.69
CA LEU A 109 -7.71 16.81 -9.90
C LEU A 109 -9.09 16.63 -10.52
N ALA A 110 -10.06 17.51 -10.22
CA ALA A 110 -11.40 17.46 -10.80
C ALA A 110 -11.36 17.64 -12.34
N ALA A 111 -10.54 18.58 -12.83
CA ALA A 111 -10.39 18.79 -14.28
C ALA A 111 -9.75 17.57 -14.97
N VAL A 112 -8.76 16.93 -14.32
CA VAL A 112 -8.12 15.71 -14.85
C VAL A 112 -9.11 14.54 -14.87
N ARG A 113 -9.89 14.37 -13.79
CA ARG A 113 -10.98 13.39 -13.70
C ARG A 113 -11.93 13.50 -14.89
N ASP A 114 -12.47 14.71 -15.11
CA ASP A 114 -13.49 14.96 -16.14
C ASP A 114 -12.95 14.64 -17.53
N ARG A 115 -11.69 14.98 -17.78
CA ARG A 115 -10.99 14.64 -19.02
C ARG A 115 -10.83 13.13 -19.20
N ILE A 116 -10.41 12.40 -18.16
CA ILE A 116 -10.22 10.96 -18.23
C ILE A 116 -11.56 10.26 -18.53
N LEU A 117 -12.65 10.66 -17.85
CA LEU A 117 -13.97 10.07 -18.08
C LEU A 117 -14.49 10.29 -19.49
N GLN A 118 -14.13 11.41 -20.13
CA GLN A 118 -14.49 11.68 -21.53
C GLN A 118 -13.66 10.86 -22.53
N GLU A 119 -12.36 10.68 -22.24
CA GLU A 119 -11.43 10.09 -23.21
C GLU A 119 -11.25 8.58 -23.09
N VAL A 120 -11.63 7.99 -21.94
CA VAL A 120 -11.44 6.56 -21.65
C VAL A 120 -12.79 5.91 -21.29
N PRO A 121 -13.58 5.47 -22.29
CA PRO A 121 -14.86 4.82 -22.02
C PRO A 121 -14.70 3.55 -21.17
N GLY A 122 -15.64 3.35 -20.24
CA GLY A 122 -15.68 2.16 -19.36
C GLY A 122 -14.95 2.31 -18.04
N CYS A 123 -14.10 3.33 -17.86
CA CYS A 123 -13.57 3.65 -16.54
C CYS A 123 -14.60 4.43 -15.72
N ALA A 124 -14.44 4.41 -14.41
CA ALA A 124 -15.21 5.23 -13.47
C ALA A 124 -14.29 5.92 -12.47
N VAL A 125 -14.82 6.89 -11.74
CA VAL A 125 -14.18 7.37 -10.52
C VAL A 125 -14.37 6.30 -9.44
N ALA A 126 -13.33 5.99 -8.70
CA ALA A 126 -13.42 5.02 -7.61
C ALA A 126 -14.54 5.41 -6.62
N ALA A 127 -15.34 4.43 -6.17
CA ALA A 127 -16.48 4.65 -5.28
C ALA A 127 -16.06 5.30 -3.96
N ASP A 128 -14.81 5.11 -3.54
CA ASP A 128 -14.23 5.67 -2.33
C ASP A 128 -13.62 7.09 -2.50
N GLN A 129 -13.75 7.72 -3.68
CA GLN A 129 -13.14 9.03 -3.98
C GLN A 129 -13.54 10.12 -2.97
N ASN A 130 -14.75 10.10 -2.48
CA ASN A 130 -15.23 11.10 -1.50
C ASN A 130 -14.52 11.03 -0.14
N TYR A 131 -13.80 9.95 0.13
CA TYR A 131 -13.02 9.75 1.36
C TYR A 131 -11.54 10.08 1.17
N ARG A 132 -11.12 10.53 -0.04
CA ARG A 132 -9.72 10.86 -0.37
C ARG A 132 -9.39 12.30 -0.07
N GLU A 133 -8.17 12.52 0.39
CA GLU A 133 -7.65 13.84 0.78
C GLU A 133 -6.67 14.43 -0.24
N ALA A 134 -5.97 13.61 -1.02
CA ALA A 134 -4.83 14.08 -1.80
C ALA A 134 -4.72 13.51 -3.21
N ASP A 135 -5.37 12.39 -3.55
CA ASP A 135 -5.26 11.76 -4.84
C ASP A 135 -6.60 11.64 -5.60
N LEU A 136 -6.51 11.34 -6.88
CA LEU A 136 -7.59 10.91 -7.75
C LEU A 136 -7.41 9.43 -8.03
N ALA A 137 -8.42 8.61 -7.75
CA ALA A 137 -8.46 7.20 -8.09
C ALA A 137 -9.44 6.96 -9.24
N ILE A 138 -8.95 6.41 -10.33
CA ILE A 138 -9.76 5.96 -11.47
C ILE A 138 -9.84 4.45 -11.42
N ASP A 139 -11.06 3.96 -11.28
CA ASP A 139 -11.40 2.55 -11.28
C ASP A 139 -11.32 1.99 -12.71
N TYR A 140 -10.60 0.86 -12.83
CA TYR A 140 -10.50 0.12 -14.09
C TYR A 140 -10.89 -1.36 -13.93
N CYS A 141 -11.20 -1.84 -12.71
CA CYS A 141 -11.61 -3.24 -12.51
C CYS A 141 -12.13 -3.60 -11.10
N GLU A 142 -12.43 -2.63 -10.23
CA GLU A 142 -13.05 -2.92 -8.92
C GLU A 142 -14.57 -3.01 -9.06
N ASP A 143 -15.22 -1.88 -9.39
CA ASP A 143 -16.68 -1.78 -9.56
C ASP A 143 -17.10 -1.68 -11.04
N VAL A 144 -16.13 -1.69 -11.95
CA VAL A 144 -16.34 -1.72 -13.40
C VAL A 144 -15.74 -3.00 -14.01
N PRO A 145 -16.21 -3.45 -15.18
CA PRO A 145 -15.56 -4.52 -15.92
C PRO A 145 -14.10 -4.16 -16.19
N ARG A 146 -13.19 -5.13 -16.02
CA ARG A 146 -11.75 -4.91 -16.21
C ARG A 146 -11.44 -4.30 -17.59
N LEU A 147 -10.82 -3.16 -17.58
CA LEU A 147 -10.38 -2.48 -18.79
C LEU A 147 -9.13 -3.14 -19.40
N PRO A 148 -8.98 -3.07 -20.73
CA PRO A 148 -7.80 -3.56 -21.40
C PRO A 148 -6.55 -2.71 -21.07
N PRO A 149 -5.33 -3.29 -21.16
CA PRO A 149 -4.09 -2.61 -20.78
C PRO A 149 -3.85 -1.26 -21.46
N GLU A 150 -4.26 -1.10 -22.70
CA GLU A 150 -4.14 0.15 -23.45
C GLU A 150 -5.01 1.29 -22.87
N ALA A 151 -6.19 0.95 -22.35
CA ALA A 151 -7.05 1.94 -21.68
C ALA A 151 -6.42 2.36 -20.33
N VAL A 152 -5.88 1.43 -19.57
CA VAL A 152 -5.14 1.72 -18.34
C VAL A 152 -3.92 2.60 -18.63
N ALA A 153 -3.15 2.27 -19.67
CA ALA A 153 -2.00 3.08 -20.10
C ALA A 153 -2.41 4.49 -20.51
N LYS A 154 -3.58 4.65 -21.16
CA LYS A 154 -4.12 5.95 -21.53
C LYS A 154 -4.49 6.78 -20.29
N ILE A 155 -5.10 6.18 -19.26
CA ILE A 155 -5.37 6.88 -17.99
C ILE A 155 -4.06 7.39 -17.37
N VAL A 156 -3.04 6.54 -17.29
CA VAL A 156 -1.71 6.92 -16.77
C VAL A 156 -1.13 8.09 -17.56
N ALA A 157 -1.17 8.03 -18.90
CA ALA A 157 -0.65 9.08 -19.77
C ALA A 157 -1.37 10.42 -19.57
N LEU A 158 -2.71 10.41 -19.44
CA LEU A 158 -3.51 11.61 -19.18
C LEU A 158 -3.16 12.24 -17.83
N MET A 159 -2.99 11.44 -16.78
CA MET A 159 -2.55 11.90 -15.46
C MET A 159 -1.15 12.52 -15.53
N GLN A 160 -0.19 11.82 -16.14
CA GLN A 160 1.19 12.31 -16.29
C GLN A 160 1.27 13.60 -17.13
N HIS A 161 0.48 13.71 -18.19
CA HIS A 161 0.42 14.91 -19.02
C HIS A 161 -0.12 16.12 -18.25
N ALA A 162 -0.98 15.88 -17.27
CA ALA A 162 -1.47 16.91 -16.35
C ALA A 162 -0.49 17.23 -15.21
N GLY A 163 0.68 16.61 -15.18
CA GLY A 163 1.74 16.82 -14.18
C GLY A 163 1.53 16.02 -12.88
N LEU A 164 0.73 14.94 -12.92
CA LEU A 164 0.55 14.05 -11.77
C LEU A 164 1.63 12.95 -11.77
N THR A 165 2.04 12.55 -10.58
CA THR A 165 2.57 11.20 -10.37
C THR A 165 1.42 10.22 -10.50
N ALA A 166 1.54 9.21 -11.38
CA ALA A 166 0.52 8.21 -11.60
C ALA A 166 1.05 6.81 -11.32
N LYS A 167 0.29 6.00 -10.62
CA LYS A 167 0.60 4.60 -10.28
C LYS A 167 -0.59 3.70 -10.51
N VAL A 168 -0.32 2.51 -11.03
CA VAL A 168 -1.30 1.44 -11.22
C VAL A 168 -1.21 0.50 -10.02
N SER A 169 -2.33 0.30 -9.31
CA SER A 169 -2.53 -0.75 -8.32
C SER A 169 -3.25 -1.93 -8.96
N SER A 170 -3.62 -2.93 -8.16
CA SER A 170 -4.40 -4.09 -8.63
C SER A 170 -5.79 -3.71 -9.15
N ILE A 171 -6.36 -2.58 -8.69
CA ILE A 171 -7.75 -2.19 -8.95
C ILE A 171 -7.91 -0.77 -9.55
N HIS A 172 -7.01 0.17 -9.23
CA HIS A 172 -7.13 1.58 -9.62
C HIS A 172 -5.86 2.11 -10.31
N VAL A 173 -6.04 3.19 -11.08
CA VAL A 173 -4.95 4.10 -11.42
C VAL A 173 -5.06 5.30 -10.49
N ASN A 174 -4.09 5.49 -9.60
CA ASN A 174 -4.04 6.62 -8.68
C ASN A 174 -3.12 7.71 -9.22
N GLY A 175 -3.58 8.97 -9.15
CA GLY A 175 -2.79 10.12 -9.57
C GLY A 175 -2.84 11.25 -8.54
N TRP A 176 -1.67 11.86 -8.26
CA TRP A 176 -1.54 12.94 -7.29
C TRP A 176 -0.50 13.97 -7.69
N PHE A 177 -0.61 15.18 -7.14
CA PHE A 177 0.41 16.21 -7.26
C PHE A 177 1.41 16.11 -6.11
N GLY A 178 2.70 16.14 -6.41
CA GLY A 178 3.78 16.10 -5.44
C GLY A 178 4.72 14.91 -5.62
N GLY A 179 5.85 14.98 -4.92
CA GLY A 179 6.93 13.98 -5.04
C GLY A 179 6.93 12.92 -3.94
N TYR A 180 5.84 12.73 -3.21
CA TYR A 180 5.73 11.69 -2.17
C TYR A 180 5.38 10.34 -2.79
N ASP A 181 5.70 9.28 -2.07
CA ASP A 181 5.37 7.90 -2.40
C ASP A 181 5.23 7.04 -1.13
N LYS A 182 4.85 5.77 -1.30
CA LYS A 182 4.73 4.80 -0.20
C LYS A 182 6.00 4.78 0.66
N LEU A 183 7.19 4.75 0.06
CA LEU A 183 8.45 4.63 0.78
C LEU A 183 8.80 5.88 1.57
N THR A 184 8.63 7.05 0.99
CA THR A 184 8.94 8.33 1.64
C THR A 184 8.11 8.52 2.91
N MET A 185 6.80 8.27 2.85
CA MET A 185 5.93 8.38 4.02
C MET A 185 6.18 7.26 5.03
N THR A 186 6.54 6.07 4.58
CA THR A 186 6.95 4.97 5.47
C THR A 186 8.18 5.35 6.28
N ARG A 187 9.21 5.95 5.66
CA ARG A 187 10.37 6.47 6.39
C ARG A 187 9.97 7.52 7.42
N THR A 188 9.04 8.39 7.04
CA THR A 188 8.55 9.46 7.93
C THR A 188 7.85 8.88 9.16
N VAL A 189 6.89 7.96 9.00
CA VAL A 189 6.18 7.36 10.14
C VAL A 189 7.12 6.54 11.02
N MET A 190 8.07 5.81 10.44
CA MET A 190 9.04 5.02 11.21
C MET A 190 9.94 5.91 12.04
N HIS A 191 10.37 7.04 11.51
CA HIS A 191 11.19 7.99 12.25
C HIS A 191 10.36 8.75 13.30
N GLU A 192 9.25 9.37 12.91
CA GLU A 192 8.47 10.26 13.78
C GLU A 192 7.74 9.51 14.90
N CYS A 193 7.22 8.32 14.64
CA CYS A 193 6.40 7.56 15.59
C CYS A 193 7.18 6.51 16.40
N PHE A 194 8.25 5.97 15.83
CA PHE A 194 8.96 4.83 16.42
C PHE A 194 10.45 5.11 16.67
N GLY A 195 10.98 6.27 16.25
CA GLY A 195 12.40 6.62 16.41
C GLY A 195 13.34 5.73 15.60
N ILE A 196 12.84 5.14 14.50
CA ILE A 196 13.58 4.18 13.68
C ILE A 196 14.07 4.85 12.40
N ASP A 197 15.39 4.92 12.21
CA ASP A 197 15.97 5.21 10.91
C ASP A 197 15.88 3.97 10.01
N LEU A 198 14.89 3.99 9.12
CA LEU A 198 14.61 2.87 8.25
C LEU A 198 15.73 2.62 7.22
N ASN A 199 16.53 3.64 6.87
CA ASN A 199 17.67 3.45 5.97
C ASN A 199 18.76 2.58 6.63
N ALA A 200 19.03 2.79 7.90
CA ALA A 200 20.02 2.03 8.66
C ALA A 200 19.52 0.64 9.07
N ARG A 201 18.20 0.44 9.18
CA ARG A 201 17.59 -0.76 9.78
C ARG A 201 16.60 -1.50 8.88
N ARG A 202 16.66 -1.26 7.58
CA ARG A 202 15.72 -1.87 6.61
C ARG A 202 15.74 -3.41 6.57
N ASP A 203 16.84 -4.03 7.01
CA ASP A 203 17.00 -5.47 7.11
C ASP A 203 16.31 -6.09 8.34
N GLU A 204 15.76 -5.26 9.23
CA GLU A 204 14.95 -5.69 10.36
C GLU A 204 13.44 -5.67 10.05
N PHE A 205 13.05 -5.39 8.81
CA PHE A 205 11.65 -5.30 8.39
C PHE A 205 11.39 -6.15 7.15
N ALA A 206 10.24 -6.82 7.14
CA ALA A 206 9.69 -7.43 5.94
C ALA A 206 8.66 -6.50 5.31
N PHE A 207 8.59 -6.48 3.99
CA PHE A 207 7.52 -5.82 3.26
C PHE A 207 6.77 -6.85 2.41
N ALA A 208 5.43 -6.87 2.46
CA ALA A 208 4.59 -7.68 1.59
C ALA A 208 3.80 -6.80 0.61
N GLY A 209 3.72 -7.23 -0.65
CA GLY A 209 2.97 -6.52 -1.70
C GLY A 209 2.67 -7.41 -2.89
N ASP A 210 1.88 -6.91 -3.84
CA ASP A 210 1.40 -7.72 -4.97
C ASP A 210 1.50 -7.02 -6.34
N SER A 211 1.75 -5.71 -6.39
CA SER A 211 1.51 -4.94 -7.62
C SER A 211 2.60 -3.88 -7.92
N PRO A 212 2.58 -3.25 -9.12
CA PRO A 212 3.63 -2.33 -9.55
C PRO A 212 3.82 -1.07 -8.70
N ASN A 213 2.79 -0.60 -7.97
CA ASN A 213 2.94 0.54 -7.06
C ASN A 213 3.83 0.22 -5.84
N ASP A 214 4.08 -1.06 -5.56
CA ASP A 214 4.96 -1.54 -4.49
C ASP A 214 6.44 -1.60 -4.90
N ALA A 215 6.76 -1.41 -6.17
CA ALA A 215 8.14 -1.51 -6.66
C ALA A 215 9.16 -0.68 -5.87
N PRO A 216 8.88 0.55 -5.41
CA PRO A 216 9.80 1.28 -4.55
C PRO A 216 10.09 0.58 -3.22
N MET A 217 9.08 -0.12 -2.65
CA MET A 217 9.21 -0.89 -1.43
C MET A 217 10.02 -2.16 -1.67
N PHE A 218 9.77 -2.86 -2.79
CA PHE A 218 10.54 -4.04 -3.18
C PHE A 218 12.02 -3.72 -3.40
N ALA A 219 12.32 -2.59 -4.03
CA ALA A 219 13.69 -2.14 -4.23
C ALA A 219 14.41 -1.78 -2.92
N PHE A 220 13.67 -1.29 -1.94
CA PHE A 220 14.23 -0.80 -0.69
C PHE A 220 14.45 -1.90 0.35
N PHE A 221 13.47 -2.79 0.56
CA PHE A 221 13.54 -3.82 1.59
C PHE A 221 14.24 -5.08 1.09
N PRO A 222 15.36 -5.51 1.71
CA PRO A 222 16.03 -6.75 1.33
C PRO A 222 15.18 -8.00 1.58
N HIS A 223 14.18 -7.88 2.46
CA HIS A 223 13.23 -8.92 2.82
C HIS A 223 11.82 -8.61 2.29
N ALA A 224 11.75 -8.08 1.07
CA ALA A 224 10.49 -7.90 0.38
C ALA A 224 9.95 -9.24 -0.12
N VAL A 225 8.66 -9.44 0.09
CA VAL A 225 7.91 -10.65 -0.26
C VAL A 225 6.74 -10.27 -1.16
N GLY A 226 6.64 -10.87 -2.33
CA GLY A 226 5.44 -10.81 -3.15
C GLY A 226 4.47 -11.91 -2.74
N VAL A 227 3.17 -11.63 -2.59
CA VAL A 227 2.18 -12.69 -2.57
C VAL A 227 2.00 -13.25 -3.98
N ALA A 228 1.55 -14.51 -4.14
CA ALA A 228 1.70 -15.26 -5.40
C ALA A 228 1.11 -14.57 -6.64
N ASN A 229 0.04 -13.76 -6.49
CA ASN A 229 -0.56 -12.99 -7.59
C ASN A 229 0.38 -11.91 -8.17
N ILE A 230 1.47 -11.51 -7.48
CA ILE A 230 2.51 -10.62 -8.06
C ILE A 230 3.04 -11.13 -9.41
N ARG A 231 2.96 -12.43 -9.66
CA ARG A 231 3.42 -13.06 -10.92
C ARG A 231 2.66 -12.56 -12.15
N GLU A 232 1.42 -12.12 -11.98
CA GLU A 232 0.61 -11.54 -13.06
C GLU A 232 1.21 -10.23 -13.59
N PHE A 233 1.99 -9.52 -12.75
CA PHE A 233 2.65 -8.28 -13.09
C PHE A 233 4.14 -8.43 -13.43
N SER A 234 4.67 -9.66 -13.58
CA SER A 234 6.11 -9.91 -13.73
C SER A 234 6.79 -9.11 -14.85
N GLY A 235 6.07 -8.80 -15.93
CA GLY A 235 6.56 -7.95 -17.05
C GLY A 235 6.44 -6.44 -16.83
N GLN A 236 5.81 -5.99 -15.74
CA GLN A 236 5.52 -4.59 -15.44
C GLN A 236 6.26 -4.07 -14.22
N LEU A 237 6.91 -4.94 -13.46
CA LEU A 237 7.64 -4.59 -12.25
C LEU A 237 8.97 -3.92 -12.59
N THR A 238 9.19 -2.70 -12.12
CA THR A 238 10.49 -2.02 -12.19
C THR A 238 11.48 -2.53 -11.13
N ALA A 239 10.98 -3.16 -10.07
CA ALA A 239 11.75 -3.89 -9.06
C ALA A 239 10.93 -5.08 -8.57
N SER A 240 11.57 -6.23 -8.42
CA SER A 240 10.93 -7.46 -7.95
C SER A 240 11.20 -7.70 -6.47
N PRO A 241 10.26 -8.30 -5.71
CA PRO A 241 10.51 -8.74 -4.35
C PRO A 241 11.56 -9.86 -4.31
N ALA A 242 12.26 -9.97 -3.18
CA ALA A 242 13.28 -11.00 -2.97
C ALA A 242 12.68 -12.40 -2.93
N TYR A 243 11.51 -12.51 -2.29
CA TYR A 243 10.80 -13.77 -2.08
C TYR A 243 9.37 -13.71 -2.60
N VAL A 244 8.74 -14.87 -2.78
CA VAL A 244 7.35 -14.99 -3.19
C VAL A 244 6.69 -16.15 -2.45
N THR A 245 5.45 -15.94 -1.99
CA THR A 245 4.62 -16.96 -1.34
C THR A 245 4.08 -17.98 -2.35
N GLN A 246 3.62 -19.13 -1.85
CA GLN A 246 2.90 -20.12 -2.66
C GLN A 246 1.44 -19.72 -2.86
N ALA A 247 0.81 -19.23 -1.78
CA ALA A 247 -0.56 -18.76 -1.79
C ALA A 247 -0.66 -17.29 -2.28
N ALA A 248 -1.81 -16.95 -2.87
CA ALA A 248 -2.12 -15.60 -3.34
C ALA A 248 -2.82 -14.78 -2.25
N SER A 249 -2.77 -13.45 -2.39
CA SER A 249 -3.59 -12.50 -1.64
C SER A 249 -3.49 -12.71 -0.12
N GLY A 250 -4.59 -12.57 0.62
CA GLY A 250 -4.62 -12.73 2.08
C GLY A 250 -4.12 -14.09 2.59
N ALA A 251 -4.27 -15.17 1.81
CA ALA A 251 -3.69 -16.47 2.16
C ALA A 251 -2.15 -16.45 2.06
N GLY A 252 -1.59 -15.72 1.07
CA GLY A 252 -0.16 -15.50 0.97
C GLY A 252 0.38 -14.63 2.09
N PHE A 253 -0.37 -13.63 2.53
CA PHE A 253 -0.03 -12.86 3.72
C PHE A 253 0.02 -13.73 4.97
N CYS A 254 -0.98 -14.61 5.18
CA CYS A 254 -0.99 -15.58 6.29
C CYS A 254 0.22 -16.51 6.23
N GLU A 255 0.57 -17.04 5.04
CA GLU A 255 1.77 -17.87 4.83
C GLU A 255 3.04 -17.15 5.28
N LEU A 256 3.21 -15.87 4.93
CA LEU A 256 4.34 -15.06 5.38
C LEU A 256 4.36 -14.93 6.90
N VAL A 257 3.22 -14.61 7.51
CA VAL A 257 3.13 -14.41 8.97
C VAL A 257 3.47 -15.69 9.72
N ASP A 258 2.88 -16.82 9.34
CA ASP A 258 3.14 -18.13 9.94
C ASP A 258 4.62 -18.50 9.80
N PHE A 259 5.20 -18.24 8.62
CA PHE A 259 6.61 -18.49 8.36
C PHE A 259 7.53 -17.64 9.23
N LEU A 260 7.23 -16.36 9.45
CA LEU A 260 8.00 -15.48 10.34
C LEU A 260 7.88 -15.90 11.81
N LEU A 261 6.68 -16.24 12.26
CA LEU A 261 6.41 -16.60 13.65
C LEU A 261 6.97 -17.99 14.02
N ALA A 262 7.03 -18.93 13.08
CA ALA A 262 7.66 -20.25 13.29
C ALA A 262 9.18 -20.17 13.57
N ALA A 263 9.80 -19.01 13.39
CA ALA A 263 11.21 -18.78 13.70
C ALA A 263 11.44 -18.23 15.12
N ARG A 264 10.38 -17.96 15.88
CA ARG A 264 10.39 -17.35 17.22
C ARG A 264 9.95 -18.34 18.26
#